data_7d0d301c53f1be9c04af4dc0f5e638ff
#
_entry.id   7d0d301c53f1be9c04af4dc0f5e638ff
#
_cell.length_a   1.000
_cell.length_b   1.000
_cell.length_c   1.000
_cell.angle_alpha   90.00
_cell.angle_beta   90.00
_cell.angle_gamma   90.00
#
_symmetry.space_group_name_H-M   'P 1'
#
loop_
_entity.id
_entity.type
_entity.pdbx_description
1 polymer ?
#
loop_
_entity_poly.entity_id
_entity_poly.type
_entity_poly.pdbx_seq_one_letter_code
_entity_poly.pdbx_strand_id
1 'polypeptide(L)'
;MNIIKALTDYRRRFPGEGDVIDRFERFLIDHDQVMDRNALPGHITACVWIRSYDQTKVLLMNHTKLGKWIQLGGHIEPGETPLEAAWREAREESGLTSLRLVDRGIYDLAIHQFPAIGNMPEHIHYDIRFLFEADGEEEPHNSPESVAVKWIDRDRLKEYTDDPSVIRLAEKG
;
A
#
# COMPACT_ATOMS: atom_id res chain seq x y z
N MET A 1 -7.86 -10.27 10.08
CA MET A 1 -7.47 -9.09 10.90
C MET A 1 -8.72 -8.31 11.28
N ASN A 2 -8.89 -7.86 12.52
CA ASN A 2 -9.98 -6.92 12.88
C ASN A 2 -9.48 -5.49 12.62
N ILE A 3 -10.07 -4.81 11.63
CA ILE A 3 -9.60 -3.49 11.17
C ILE A 3 -9.78 -2.43 12.26
N ILE A 4 -10.91 -2.42 12.98
CA ILE A 4 -11.17 -1.42 14.05
C ILE A 4 -10.10 -1.52 15.14
N LYS A 5 -9.77 -2.76 15.55
CA LYS A 5 -8.69 -2.96 16.53
C LYS A 5 -7.36 -2.48 15.97
N ALA A 6 -7.06 -2.78 14.70
CA ALA A 6 -5.81 -2.37 14.06
C ALA A 6 -5.69 -0.83 13.94
N LEU A 7 -6.79 -0.12 13.65
CA LEU A 7 -6.84 1.35 13.67
C LEU A 7 -6.61 1.91 15.07
N THR A 8 -7.21 1.29 16.10
CA THR A 8 -6.98 1.68 17.50
C THR A 8 -5.50 1.53 17.88
N ASP A 9 -4.87 0.42 17.52
CA ASP A 9 -3.46 0.18 17.79
C ASP A 9 -2.55 1.13 16.99
N TYR A 10 -2.93 1.45 15.75
CA TYR A 10 -2.25 2.44 14.91
C TYR A 10 -2.33 3.85 15.52
N ARG A 11 -3.50 4.28 16.01
CA ARG A 11 -3.69 5.59 16.67
C ARG A 11 -2.77 5.76 17.89
N ARG A 12 -2.53 4.68 18.64
CA ARG A 12 -1.60 4.72 19.79
C ARG A 12 -0.15 4.93 19.36
N ARG A 13 0.26 4.34 18.23
CA ARG A 13 1.62 4.49 17.69
C ARG A 13 1.84 5.82 17.00
N PHE A 14 0.81 6.35 16.35
CA PHE A 14 0.89 7.57 15.53
C PHE A 14 -0.21 8.58 15.92
N PRO A 15 -0.14 9.18 17.13
CA PRO A 15 -1.19 10.07 17.62
C PRO A 15 -1.37 11.34 16.78
N GLY A 16 -0.35 11.75 16.01
CA GLY A 16 -0.41 12.88 15.09
C GLY A 16 -1.20 12.64 13.80
N GLU A 17 -1.61 11.38 13.54
CA GLU A 17 -2.33 11.00 12.31
C GLU A 17 -3.84 10.80 12.54
N GLY A 18 -4.40 11.51 13.55
CA GLY A 18 -5.81 11.39 13.93
C GLY A 18 -6.78 11.59 12.77
N ASP A 19 -6.57 12.60 11.93
CA ASP A 19 -7.48 12.95 10.85
C ASP A 19 -7.70 11.82 9.83
N VAL A 20 -6.63 11.15 9.40
CA VAL A 20 -6.76 10.02 8.47
C VAL A 20 -7.46 8.84 9.13
N ILE A 21 -7.18 8.58 10.41
CA ILE A 21 -7.80 7.49 11.16
C ILE A 21 -9.31 7.76 11.33
N ASP A 22 -9.71 8.98 11.69
CA ASP A 22 -11.12 9.36 11.84
C ASP A 22 -11.90 9.19 10.53
N ARG A 23 -11.27 9.48 9.39
CA ARG A 23 -11.85 9.27 8.07
C ARG A 23 -12.03 7.77 7.75
N PHE A 24 -11.06 6.93 8.10
CA PHE A 24 -11.17 5.47 7.96
C PHE A 24 -12.30 4.92 8.86
N GLU A 25 -12.34 5.30 10.13
CA GLU A 25 -13.36 4.86 11.07
C GLU A 25 -14.76 5.26 10.61
N ARG A 26 -14.92 6.50 10.14
CA ARG A 26 -16.20 6.98 9.59
C ARG A 26 -16.61 6.17 8.36
N PHE A 27 -15.68 5.94 7.42
CA PHE A 27 -15.95 5.14 6.24
C PHE A 27 -16.42 3.73 6.58
N LEU A 28 -15.80 3.08 7.58
CA LEU A 28 -16.18 1.76 8.06
C LEU A 28 -17.56 1.72 8.74
N ILE A 29 -17.98 2.83 9.34
CA ILE A 29 -19.30 2.96 9.99
C ILE A 29 -20.40 3.23 8.96
N ASP A 30 -20.11 4.08 7.98
CA ASP A 30 -21.11 4.60 7.05
C ASP A 30 -21.37 3.68 5.85
N HIS A 31 -20.50 2.68 5.62
CA HIS A 31 -20.57 1.82 4.42
C HIS A 31 -20.45 0.33 4.76
N ASP A 32 -21.28 -0.47 4.10
CA ASP A 32 -21.15 -1.93 4.03
C ASP A 32 -20.22 -2.34 2.89
N GLN A 33 -19.71 -3.58 2.92
CA GLN A 33 -18.90 -4.17 1.84
C GLN A 33 -17.65 -3.35 1.47
N VAL A 34 -17.08 -2.67 2.45
CA VAL A 34 -15.93 -1.76 2.27
C VAL A 34 -14.67 -2.39 1.63
N MET A 35 -14.63 -3.72 1.50
CA MET A 35 -13.56 -4.47 0.83
C MET A 35 -13.91 -4.89 -0.60
N ASP A 36 -15.15 -4.68 -1.05
CA ASP A 36 -15.53 -4.97 -2.42
C ASP A 36 -14.95 -3.90 -3.35
N ARG A 37 -14.12 -4.33 -4.30
CA ARG A 37 -13.50 -3.43 -5.30
C ARG A 37 -14.49 -2.63 -6.14
N ASN A 38 -15.76 -3.05 -6.20
CA ASN A 38 -16.82 -2.36 -6.92
C ASN A 38 -17.65 -1.42 -6.02
N ALA A 39 -17.37 -1.39 -4.71
CA ALA A 39 -18.10 -0.54 -3.78
C ALA A 39 -17.82 0.95 -4.03
N LEU A 40 -18.90 1.74 -4.02
CA LEU A 40 -18.84 3.20 -4.13
C LEU A 40 -19.36 3.81 -2.82
N PRO A 41 -18.82 4.95 -2.42
CA PRO A 41 -17.90 5.83 -3.15
C PRO A 41 -16.43 5.40 -3.08
N GLY A 42 -16.10 4.27 -2.49
CA GLY A 42 -14.73 3.79 -2.37
C GLY A 42 -14.65 2.44 -1.67
N HIS A 43 -13.43 1.93 -1.54
CA HIS A 43 -13.16 0.66 -0.88
C HIS A 43 -11.75 0.63 -0.27
N ILE A 44 -11.53 -0.36 0.60
CA ILE A 44 -10.23 -0.60 1.21
C ILE A 44 -9.33 -1.34 0.23
N THR A 45 -8.08 -0.91 0.16
CA THR A 45 -7.00 -1.55 -0.57
C THR A 45 -5.89 -1.98 0.40
N ALA A 46 -5.06 -2.92 -0.02
CA ALA A 46 -3.95 -3.42 0.76
C ALA A 46 -2.64 -3.15 0.03
N CYS A 47 -1.79 -2.30 0.61
CA CYS A 47 -0.53 -1.91 0.01
C CYS A 47 0.65 -2.36 0.86
N VAL A 48 1.82 -2.42 0.23
CA VAL A 48 3.06 -2.82 0.88
C VAL A 48 4.16 -1.81 0.65
N TRP A 49 4.84 -1.44 1.73
CA TRP A 49 6.12 -0.76 1.64
C TRP A 49 7.22 -1.79 1.83
N ILE A 50 8.01 -2.03 0.79
CA ILE A 50 9.08 -3.02 0.82
C ILE A 50 10.40 -2.27 0.83
N ARG A 51 11.22 -2.51 1.86
CA ARG A 51 12.59 -1.99 1.96
C ARG A 51 13.60 -3.13 1.95
N SER A 52 14.83 -2.85 1.55
CA SER A 52 15.93 -3.80 1.66
C SER A 52 16.26 -4.10 3.13
N TYR A 53 16.87 -5.27 3.43
CA TYR A 53 17.24 -5.65 4.80
C TYR A 53 18.17 -4.65 5.47
N ASP A 54 19.05 -3.99 4.70
CA ASP A 54 19.95 -2.93 5.17
C ASP A 54 19.29 -1.54 5.20
N GLN A 55 18.04 -1.46 4.77
CA GLN A 55 17.20 -0.26 4.72
C GLN A 55 17.73 0.87 3.81
N THR A 56 18.64 0.56 2.91
CA THR A 56 19.22 1.55 1.97
C THR A 56 18.37 1.73 0.72
N LYS A 57 17.59 0.70 0.35
CA LYS A 57 16.77 0.68 -0.86
C LYS A 57 15.29 0.49 -0.52
N VAL A 58 14.42 0.95 -1.41
CA VAL A 58 12.97 0.71 -1.39
C VAL A 58 12.51 0.19 -2.74
N LEU A 59 11.51 -0.68 -2.74
CA LEU A 59 10.96 -1.23 -3.97
C LEU A 59 9.76 -0.41 -4.42
N LEU A 60 9.82 0.10 -5.64
CA LEU A 60 8.70 0.79 -6.28
C LEU A 60 8.35 0.15 -7.61
N MET A 61 7.08 0.31 -8.01
CA MET A 61 6.60 -0.02 -9.33
C MET A 61 6.23 1.24 -10.12
N ASN A 62 6.53 1.25 -11.41
CA ASN A 62 5.96 2.21 -12.34
C ASN A 62 4.63 1.66 -12.84
N HIS A 63 3.54 2.17 -12.29
CA HIS A 63 2.19 1.66 -12.52
C HIS A 63 1.71 1.99 -13.94
N THR A 64 1.33 0.97 -14.72
CA THR A 64 1.00 1.09 -16.15
C THR A 64 -0.09 2.11 -16.44
N LYS A 65 -1.17 2.14 -15.64
CA LYS A 65 -2.32 3.03 -15.85
C LYS A 65 -2.10 4.45 -15.32
N LEU A 66 -1.33 4.60 -14.23
CA LEU A 66 -1.10 5.89 -13.58
C LEU A 66 0.13 6.61 -14.11
N GLY A 67 1.09 5.88 -14.72
CA GLY A 67 2.36 6.43 -15.18
C GLY A 67 3.23 7.01 -14.05
N LYS A 68 3.07 6.50 -12.82
CA LYS A 68 3.74 6.98 -11.61
C LYS A 68 4.49 5.86 -10.93
N TRP A 69 5.59 6.22 -10.28
CA TRP A 69 6.30 5.34 -9.38
C TRP A 69 5.65 5.37 -8.00
N ILE A 70 5.10 4.25 -7.57
CA ILE A 70 4.36 4.08 -6.34
C ILE A 70 4.75 2.76 -5.63
N GLN A 71 4.34 2.61 -4.39
CA GLN A 71 4.43 1.33 -3.67
C GLN A 71 3.57 0.26 -4.35
N LEU A 72 3.88 -1.01 -4.08
CA LEU A 72 3.11 -2.15 -4.54
C LEU A 72 1.81 -2.30 -3.75
N GLY A 73 0.81 -2.99 -4.32
CA GLY A 73 -0.44 -3.30 -3.65
C GLY A 73 -1.65 -3.20 -4.54
N GLY A 74 -2.79 -3.69 -4.04
CA GLY A 74 -4.03 -3.75 -4.83
C GLY A 74 -5.27 -4.02 -4.01
N HIS A 75 -6.26 -4.61 -4.67
CA HIS A 75 -7.56 -4.90 -4.08
C HIS A 75 -7.52 -6.13 -3.17
N ILE A 76 -8.44 -6.17 -2.22
CA ILE A 76 -8.65 -7.32 -1.34
C ILE A 76 -9.61 -8.27 -2.04
N GLU A 77 -9.19 -9.52 -2.23
CA GLU A 77 -10.03 -10.53 -2.85
C GLU A 77 -11.04 -11.11 -1.83
N PRO A 78 -12.19 -11.66 -2.29
CA PRO A 78 -13.19 -12.22 -1.40
C PRO A 78 -12.61 -13.27 -0.44
N GLY A 79 -12.79 -13.04 0.86
CA GLY A 79 -12.29 -13.94 1.92
C GLY A 79 -10.91 -13.61 2.46
N GLU A 80 -10.18 -12.68 1.84
CA GLU A 80 -8.89 -12.22 2.35
C GLU A 80 -9.06 -11.17 3.47
N THR A 81 -8.12 -11.15 4.37
CA THR A 81 -7.86 -9.98 5.22
C THR A 81 -6.92 -9.01 4.51
N PRO A 82 -6.88 -7.73 4.89
CA PRO A 82 -5.92 -6.78 4.30
C PRO A 82 -4.46 -7.23 4.34
N LEU A 83 -4.04 -7.94 5.40
CA LEU A 83 -2.68 -8.45 5.49
C LEU A 83 -2.42 -9.63 4.53
N GLU A 84 -3.41 -10.50 4.31
CA GLU A 84 -3.30 -11.59 3.35
C GLU A 84 -3.24 -11.07 1.92
N ALA A 85 -4.07 -10.08 1.58
CA ALA A 85 -4.01 -9.38 0.31
C ALA A 85 -2.65 -8.70 0.10
N ALA A 86 -2.14 -7.99 1.11
CA ALA A 86 -0.82 -7.38 1.06
C ALA A 86 0.30 -8.41 0.78
N TRP A 87 0.24 -9.59 1.39
CA TRP A 87 1.17 -10.68 1.11
C TRP A 87 1.07 -11.21 -0.32
N ARG A 88 -0.14 -11.40 -0.84
CA ARG A 88 -0.38 -11.85 -2.20
C ARG A 88 0.17 -10.81 -3.19
N GLU A 89 -0.23 -9.55 -3.06
CA GLU A 89 0.21 -8.46 -3.93
C GLU A 89 1.74 -8.28 -3.92
N ALA A 90 2.37 -8.34 -2.73
CA ALA A 90 3.82 -8.24 -2.64
C ALA A 90 4.54 -9.29 -3.47
N ARG A 91 4.05 -10.54 -3.48
CA ARG A 91 4.64 -11.65 -4.24
C ARG A 91 4.32 -11.54 -5.73
N GLU A 92 3.07 -11.28 -6.07
CA GLU A 92 2.60 -11.22 -7.46
C GLU A 92 3.26 -10.08 -8.24
N GLU A 93 3.41 -8.93 -7.57
CA GLU A 93 3.93 -7.74 -8.24
C GLU A 93 5.46 -7.62 -8.22
N SER A 94 6.14 -8.23 -7.25
CA SER A 94 7.60 -8.17 -7.18
C SER A 94 8.30 -9.45 -7.60
N GLY A 95 7.66 -10.60 -7.40
CA GLY A 95 8.26 -11.92 -7.57
C GLY A 95 9.35 -12.27 -6.56
N LEU A 96 9.61 -11.43 -5.59
CA LEU A 96 10.64 -11.65 -4.59
C LEU A 96 10.31 -12.88 -3.71
N THR A 97 11.30 -13.69 -3.46
CA THR A 97 11.21 -14.90 -2.62
C THR A 97 11.69 -14.66 -1.19
N SER A 98 12.53 -13.65 -0.99
CA SER A 98 13.12 -13.26 0.31
C SER A 98 12.22 -12.39 1.18
N LEU A 99 10.98 -12.11 0.74
CA LEU A 99 10.02 -11.26 1.45
C LEU A 99 9.77 -11.73 2.88
N ARG A 100 9.83 -10.81 3.83
CA ARG A 100 9.41 -11.01 5.22
C ARG A 100 8.60 -9.83 5.73
N LEU A 101 7.58 -10.12 6.52
CA LEU A 101 6.79 -9.10 7.21
C LEU A 101 7.57 -8.61 8.43
N VAL A 102 7.69 -7.29 8.58
CA VAL A 102 8.39 -6.68 9.72
C VAL A 102 7.49 -6.67 10.95
N ASP A 103 6.24 -6.26 10.77
CA ASP A 103 5.22 -6.20 11.84
C ASP A 103 3.85 -6.53 11.23
N ARG A 104 3.01 -7.20 12.01
CA ARG A 104 1.61 -7.49 11.62
C ARG A 104 0.67 -6.29 11.72
N GLY A 105 1.11 -5.21 12.37
CA GLY A 105 0.35 -3.96 12.50
C GLY A 105 0.36 -3.12 11.24
N ILE A 106 -0.56 -2.18 11.18
CA ILE A 106 -0.61 -1.20 10.10
C ILE A 106 0.64 -0.31 10.17
N TYR A 107 1.37 -0.22 9.09
CA TYR A 107 2.53 0.66 8.97
C TYR A 107 2.12 2.10 8.66
N ASP A 108 1.16 2.25 7.73
CA ASP A 108 0.68 3.56 7.27
C ASP A 108 -0.76 3.48 6.76
N LEU A 109 -1.45 4.62 6.78
CA LEU A 109 -2.79 4.81 6.23
C LEU A 109 -2.78 5.96 5.22
N ALA A 110 -3.43 5.75 4.08
CA ALA A 110 -3.62 6.83 3.12
C ALA A 110 -5.02 6.76 2.47
N ILE A 111 -5.48 7.90 1.96
CA ILE A 111 -6.76 8.00 1.26
C ILE A 111 -6.50 8.74 -0.05
N HIS A 112 -6.76 8.07 -1.16
CA HIS A 112 -6.50 8.57 -2.49
C HIS A 112 -7.77 8.59 -3.32
N GLN A 113 -7.95 9.66 -4.09
CA GLN A 113 -8.93 9.69 -5.15
C GLN A 113 -8.37 8.98 -6.38
N PHE A 114 -9.02 7.92 -6.80
CA PHE A 114 -8.63 7.15 -7.98
C PHE A 114 -9.46 7.62 -9.17
N PRO A 115 -8.85 8.01 -10.30
CA PRO A 115 -9.58 8.53 -11.45
C PRO A 115 -10.44 7.47 -12.11
N ALA A 116 -11.45 7.88 -12.87
CA ALA A 116 -12.21 6.96 -13.71
C ALA A 116 -11.30 6.31 -14.75
N ILE A 117 -11.31 4.96 -14.81
CA ILE A 117 -10.51 4.18 -15.77
C ILE A 117 -11.38 3.10 -16.39
N GLY A 118 -11.54 3.15 -17.71
CA GLY A 118 -12.41 2.21 -18.44
C GLY A 118 -13.86 2.31 -17.97
N ASN A 119 -14.42 1.21 -17.49
CA ASN A 119 -15.80 1.16 -16.96
C ASN A 119 -15.88 1.45 -15.45
N MET A 120 -14.74 1.61 -14.78
CA MET A 120 -14.69 1.94 -13.36
C MET A 120 -14.83 3.45 -13.18
N PRO A 121 -15.86 3.95 -12.46
CA PRO A 121 -16.01 5.37 -12.17
C PRO A 121 -14.90 5.85 -11.22
N GLU A 122 -14.76 7.15 -11.10
CA GLU A 122 -13.93 7.76 -10.06
C GLU A 122 -14.40 7.30 -8.68
N HIS A 123 -13.46 6.92 -7.83
CA HIS A 123 -13.73 6.38 -6.50
C HIS A 123 -12.57 6.63 -5.53
N ILE A 124 -12.75 6.28 -4.27
CA ILE A 124 -11.76 6.52 -3.21
C ILE A 124 -11.13 5.19 -2.80
N HIS A 125 -9.80 5.14 -2.81
CA HIS A 125 -9.03 4.07 -2.18
C HIS A 125 -8.68 4.46 -0.74
N TYR A 126 -8.99 3.56 0.19
CA TYR A 126 -8.58 3.62 1.58
C TYR A 126 -7.45 2.62 1.79
N ASP A 127 -6.20 3.07 1.60
CA ASP A 127 -5.02 2.20 1.62
C ASP A 127 -4.63 1.83 3.05
N ILE A 128 -4.64 0.55 3.37
CA ILE A 128 -3.98 -0.01 4.55
C ILE A 128 -2.61 -0.53 4.10
N ARG A 129 -1.54 0.03 4.64
CA ARG A 129 -0.17 -0.25 4.22
C ARG A 129 0.59 -1.03 5.27
N PHE A 130 1.33 -2.06 4.84
CA PHE A 130 2.15 -2.92 5.67
C PHE A 130 3.62 -2.79 5.31
N LEU A 131 4.50 -2.98 6.30
CA LEU A 131 5.95 -2.91 6.12
C LEU A 131 6.53 -4.31 5.92
N PHE A 132 7.21 -4.47 4.79
CA PHE A 132 7.96 -5.67 4.45
C PHE A 132 9.44 -5.35 4.26
N GLU A 133 10.26 -6.38 4.36
CA GLU A 133 11.67 -6.35 4.00
C GLU A 133 11.99 -7.50 3.06
N ALA A 134 13.02 -7.30 2.21
CA ALA A 134 13.53 -8.32 1.33
C ALA A 134 15.03 -8.10 1.08
N ASP A 135 15.67 -9.06 0.40
CA ASP A 135 17.06 -8.91 -0.06
C ASP A 135 17.12 -7.86 -1.18
N GLY A 136 17.79 -6.74 -0.93
CA GLY A 136 17.93 -5.66 -1.90
C GLY A 136 18.80 -6.00 -3.12
N GLU A 137 19.43 -7.17 -3.14
CA GLU A 137 20.17 -7.70 -4.30
C GLU A 137 19.35 -8.72 -5.10
N GLU A 138 18.20 -9.17 -4.58
CA GLU A 138 17.28 -10.01 -5.33
C GLU A 138 16.58 -9.16 -6.42
N GLU A 139 16.69 -9.59 -7.67
CA GLU A 139 16.09 -8.89 -8.81
C GLU A 139 14.57 -9.08 -8.83
N PRO A 140 13.78 -7.99 -8.75
CA PRO A 140 12.34 -8.08 -8.91
C PRO A 140 11.96 -8.30 -10.38
N HIS A 141 10.79 -8.86 -10.62
CA HIS A 141 10.25 -8.93 -11.97
C HIS A 141 8.98 -8.08 -12.12
N ASN A 142 8.67 -7.71 -13.36
CA ASN A 142 7.49 -6.91 -13.65
C ASN A 142 6.22 -7.77 -13.59
N SER A 143 5.17 -7.21 -13.02
CA SER A 143 3.82 -7.74 -13.12
C SER A 143 3.10 -7.18 -14.35
N PRO A 144 1.94 -7.73 -14.75
CA PRO A 144 1.11 -7.15 -15.82
C PRO A 144 0.62 -5.71 -15.51
N GLU A 145 0.63 -5.31 -14.25
CA GLU A 145 0.20 -3.98 -13.81
C GLU A 145 1.35 -2.96 -13.79
N SER A 146 2.59 -3.39 -14.02
CA SER A 146 3.78 -2.54 -13.97
C SER A 146 4.52 -2.45 -15.31
N VAL A 147 4.98 -1.25 -15.65
CA VAL A 147 5.98 -1.04 -16.71
C VAL A 147 7.37 -1.48 -16.23
N ALA A 148 7.66 -1.23 -14.97
CA ALA A 148 8.90 -1.63 -14.32
C ALA A 148 8.70 -1.74 -12.80
N VAL A 149 9.40 -2.69 -12.17
CA VAL A 149 9.57 -2.79 -10.72
C VAL A 149 11.05 -2.68 -10.42
N LYS A 150 11.44 -1.79 -9.49
CA LYS A 150 12.86 -1.53 -9.22
C LYS A 150 13.16 -1.25 -7.76
N TRP A 151 14.32 -1.73 -7.33
CA TRP A 151 14.98 -1.20 -6.14
C TRP A 151 15.51 0.20 -6.42
N ILE A 152 15.19 1.15 -5.55
CA ILE A 152 15.57 2.55 -5.64
C ILE A 152 16.28 2.92 -4.34
N ASP A 153 17.47 3.51 -4.45
CA ASP A 153 18.17 4.04 -3.29
C ASP A 153 17.33 5.10 -2.59
N ARG A 154 17.17 5.01 -1.27
CA ARG A 154 16.28 5.90 -0.51
C ARG A 154 16.63 7.37 -0.65
N ASP A 155 17.90 7.70 -0.76
CA ASP A 155 18.40 9.08 -0.97
C ASP A 155 18.05 9.63 -2.35
N ARG A 156 17.78 8.73 -3.33
CA ARG A 156 17.37 9.07 -4.70
C ARG A 156 15.86 8.94 -4.95
N LEU A 157 15.07 8.64 -3.93
CA LEU A 157 13.62 8.43 -4.07
C LEU A 157 12.93 9.59 -4.81
N LYS A 158 13.30 10.83 -4.51
CA LYS A 158 12.73 12.05 -5.11
C LYS A 158 13.06 12.24 -6.60
N GLU A 159 13.97 11.45 -7.17
CA GLU A 159 14.22 11.42 -8.62
C GLU A 159 13.15 10.59 -9.36
N TYR A 160 12.44 9.71 -8.65
CA TYR A 160 11.45 8.79 -9.21
C TYR A 160 10.02 9.23 -8.95
N THR A 161 9.76 9.82 -7.79
CA THR A 161 8.41 10.22 -7.40
C THR A 161 8.40 11.53 -6.62
N ASP A 162 7.41 12.36 -6.89
CA ASP A 162 7.07 13.57 -6.15
C ASP A 162 5.80 13.37 -5.29
N ASP A 163 5.25 12.16 -5.26
CA ASP A 163 4.05 11.84 -4.50
C ASP A 163 4.33 11.92 -2.99
N PRO A 164 3.71 12.87 -2.28
CA PRO A 164 3.95 13.07 -0.85
C PRO A 164 3.62 11.82 -0.02
N SER A 165 2.68 11.01 -0.50
CA SER A 165 2.26 9.78 0.19
C SER A 165 3.36 8.70 0.14
N VAL A 166 4.07 8.59 -0.98
CA VAL A 166 5.20 7.67 -1.14
C VAL A 166 6.44 8.18 -0.38
N ILE A 167 6.73 9.48 -0.47
CA ILE A 167 7.85 10.11 0.23
C ILE A 167 7.70 9.92 1.75
N ARG A 168 6.48 10.11 2.28
CA ARG A 168 6.17 9.91 3.70
C ARG A 168 6.47 8.49 4.18
N LEU A 169 6.24 7.45 3.35
CA LEU A 169 6.57 6.07 3.70
C LEU A 169 8.06 5.88 3.98
N ALA A 170 8.91 6.51 3.19
CA ALA A 170 10.36 6.46 3.41
C ALA A 170 10.80 7.25 4.66
N GLU A 171 10.09 8.32 5.01
CA GLU A 171 10.39 9.14 6.19
C GLU A 171 9.92 8.50 7.49
N LYS A 172 8.93 7.60 7.42
CA LYS A 172 8.28 6.96 8.57
C LYS A 172 9.08 5.77 9.14
N GLY A 173 9.98 5.17 8.36
CA GLY A 173 10.70 3.94 8.74
C GLY A 173 12.20 3.94 8.59
#